data_0342ccb2677cc8dc9aa6ff28ce7b83e1
#
_entry.id   0342ccb2677cc8dc9aa6ff28ce7b83e1
#
_cell.length_a   1.000
_cell.length_b   1.000
_cell.length_c   1.000
_cell.angle_alpha   90.00
_cell.angle_beta   90.00
_cell.angle_gamma   90.00
#
_symmetry.space_group_name_H-M   'P 1'
#
loop_
_entity.id
_entity.type
_entity.pdbx_description
1 polymer ?
#
loop_
_entity_poly.entity_id
_entity_poly.type
_entity_poly.pdbx_seq_one_letter_code
_entity_poly.pdbx_strand_id
1 'polypeptide(L)'
;VEEMVERVLSSLPPLIRSRMENVEFIIEEKPSLRDGYSPFLLGLYQGVPLPRRGRGYSFVMPDRIVLFVGNILRVAPTREAFYERLKEVILHEIGHYFGFSEEDLQNLGEGS
;
A
#
# COMPACT_ATOMS: atom_id res chain seq x y z
N VAL A 1 14.37 1.31 5.37
CA VAL A 1 13.00 1.34 4.83
C VAL A 1 12.03 0.58 5.72
N GLU A 2 12.42 -0.57 6.22
CA GLU A 2 11.54 -1.35 7.08
C GLU A 2 11.14 -0.57 8.34
N GLU A 3 12.06 0.18 8.92
CA GLU A 3 11.77 1.00 10.08
C GLU A 3 10.78 2.13 9.74
N MET A 4 10.89 2.67 8.54
CA MET A 4 9.97 3.71 8.10
C MET A 4 8.57 3.15 7.91
N VAL A 5 8.45 1.94 7.35
CA VAL A 5 7.17 1.26 7.20
C VAL A 5 6.55 1.04 8.58
N GLU A 6 7.33 0.57 9.55
CA GLU A 6 6.85 0.37 10.90
C GLU A 6 6.36 1.67 11.54
N ARG A 7 7.06 2.78 11.30
CA ARG A 7 6.65 4.08 11.82
C ARG A 7 5.32 4.52 11.24
N VAL A 8 5.14 4.33 9.93
CA VAL A 8 3.87 4.67 9.28
C VAL A 8 2.75 3.82 9.87
N LEU A 9 2.95 2.52 9.98
CA LEU A 9 1.93 1.62 10.51
C LEU A 9 1.61 1.94 11.97
N SER A 10 2.60 2.30 12.76
CA SER A 10 2.39 2.66 14.17
C SER A 10 1.59 3.96 14.32
N SER A 11 1.62 4.82 13.31
CA SER A 11 0.89 6.08 13.34
C SER A 11 -0.58 5.96 12.93
N LEU A 12 -0.97 4.78 12.43
CA LEU A 12 -2.35 4.57 12.00
C LEU A 12 -3.31 4.48 13.19
N PRO A 13 -4.55 4.94 13.04
CA PRO A 13 -5.55 4.75 14.08
C PRO A 13 -5.70 3.29 14.45
N PRO A 14 -5.88 2.96 15.74
CA PRO A 14 -6.02 1.57 16.17
C PRO A 14 -7.13 0.81 15.46
N LEU A 15 -8.23 1.47 15.12
CA LEU A 15 -9.32 0.84 14.41
C LEU A 15 -8.88 0.35 13.03
N ILE A 16 -8.11 1.17 12.32
CA ILE A 16 -7.58 0.80 11.00
C ILE A 16 -6.63 -0.39 11.13
N ARG A 17 -5.71 -0.32 12.09
CA ARG A 17 -4.73 -1.40 12.30
C ARG A 17 -5.40 -2.71 12.67
N SER A 18 -6.43 -2.66 13.49
CA SER A 18 -7.12 -3.87 13.94
C SER A 18 -7.84 -4.59 12.80
N ARG A 19 -8.17 -3.85 11.73
CA ARG A 19 -8.84 -4.43 10.59
C ARG A 19 -7.92 -4.94 9.50
N MET A 20 -6.62 -4.68 9.66
CA MET A 20 -5.61 -5.11 8.70
C MET A 20 -5.03 -6.46 9.09
N GLU A 21 -5.88 -7.48 9.07
CA GLU A 21 -5.44 -8.83 9.39
C GLU A 21 -4.79 -9.49 8.19
N ASN A 22 -3.70 -10.20 8.46
CA ASN A 22 -3.05 -11.02 7.45
C ASN A 22 -2.61 -10.25 6.19
N VAL A 23 -1.94 -9.12 6.40
CA VAL A 23 -1.37 -8.32 5.31
C VAL A 23 0.15 -8.33 5.42
N GLU A 24 0.82 -8.67 4.32
CA GLU A 24 2.27 -8.61 4.25
C GLU A 24 2.70 -7.35 3.52
N PHE A 25 3.76 -6.71 4.02
CA PHE A 25 4.40 -5.59 3.33
C PHE A 25 5.70 -6.10 2.72
N ILE A 26 5.82 -5.96 1.40
CA ILE A 26 6.96 -6.46 0.66
C ILE A 26 7.69 -5.29 0.03
N ILE A 27 9.01 -5.28 0.16
CA ILE A 27 9.85 -4.20 -0.35
C ILE A 27 10.61 -4.70 -1.57
N GLU A 28 10.42 -4.03 -2.71
CA GLU A 28 11.13 -4.33 -3.94
C GLU A 28 11.65 -3.05 -4.55
N GLU A 29 12.64 -3.15 -5.44
CA GLU A 29 13.21 -1.98 -6.11
C GLU A 29 12.25 -1.39 -7.13
N LYS A 30 11.77 -2.22 -8.04
CA LYS A 30 10.85 -1.82 -9.11
C LYS A 30 10.01 -2.99 -9.59
N PRO A 31 8.90 -2.73 -10.28
CA PRO A 31 8.06 -3.80 -10.81
C PRO A 31 8.80 -4.65 -11.83
N SER A 32 8.46 -5.93 -11.86
CA SER A 32 8.97 -6.83 -12.88
C SER A 32 8.26 -6.54 -14.19
N LEU A 33 8.99 -6.54 -15.29
CA LEU A 33 8.41 -6.35 -16.61
C LEU A 33 7.45 -7.48 -16.99
N ARG A 34 7.62 -8.64 -16.37
CA ARG A 34 6.78 -9.81 -16.64
C ARG A 34 5.35 -9.66 -16.16
N ASP A 35 5.16 -8.82 -15.16
CA ASP A 35 3.84 -8.71 -14.51
C ASP A 35 2.88 -7.78 -15.25
N GLY A 36 3.37 -7.10 -16.27
CA GLY A 36 2.52 -6.22 -17.07
C GLY A 36 2.14 -4.89 -16.41
N TYR A 37 2.70 -4.58 -15.25
CA TYR A 37 2.46 -3.31 -14.59
C TYR A 37 3.37 -2.22 -15.15
N SER A 38 2.98 -0.96 -14.94
CA SER A 38 3.83 0.17 -15.28
C SER A 38 5.18 0.06 -14.57
N PRO A 39 6.30 0.30 -15.26
CA PRO A 39 7.62 0.28 -14.62
C PRO A 39 7.81 1.43 -13.62
N PHE A 40 6.90 2.39 -13.58
CA PHE A 40 6.99 3.55 -12.68
C PHE A 40 6.07 3.43 -11.47
N LEU A 41 5.42 2.30 -11.30
CA LEU A 41 4.51 2.08 -10.18
C LEU A 41 5.24 2.23 -8.84
N LEU A 42 4.62 2.93 -7.89
CA LEU A 42 5.23 3.16 -6.57
C LEU A 42 4.81 2.12 -5.54
N GLY A 43 3.63 1.56 -5.69
CA GLY A 43 3.12 0.52 -4.80
C GLY A 43 2.04 -0.30 -5.48
N LEU A 44 1.70 -1.42 -4.87
CA LEU A 44 0.72 -2.35 -5.44
C LEU A 44 0.07 -3.16 -4.34
N TYR A 45 -1.26 -3.15 -4.29
CA TYR A 45 -2.00 -4.04 -3.43
C TYR A 45 -2.41 -5.29 -4.22
N GLN A 46 -2.17 -6.45 -3.65
CA GLN A 46 -2.56 -7.74 -4.22
C GLN A 46 -3.34 -8.53 -3.19
N GLY A 47 -4.58 -8.85 -3.51
CA GLY A 47 -5.43 -9.60 -2.59
C GLY A 47 -6.89 -9.44 -2.93
N VAL A 48 -7.75 -9.80 -2.00
CA VAL A 48 -9.19 -9.63 -2.13
C VAL A 48 -9.62 -8.54 -1.14
N PRO A 49 -10.03 -7.36 -1.63
CA PRO A 49 -10.44 -6.27 -0.73
C PRO A 49 -11.53 -6.71 0.24
N LEU A 50 -11.51 -6.17 1.46
CA LEU A 50 -12.43 -6.57 2.52
C LEU A 50 -13.89 -6.62 2.09
N PRO A 51 -14.44 -5.60 1.41
CA PRO A 51 -15.85 -5.63 1.04
C PRO A 51 -16.23 -6.74 0.07
N ARG A 52 -15.25 -7.31 -0.62
CA ARG A 52 -15.49 -8.39 -1.59
C ARG A 52 -15.35 -9.78 -1.01
N ARG A 53 -14.95 -9.90 0.26
CA ARG A 53 -14.79 -11.19 0.90
C ARG A 53 -16.16 -11.73 1.28
N GLY A 54 -16.50 -12.88 0.69
CA GLY A 54 -17.76 -13.52 1.00
C GLY A 54 -17.68 -14.28 2.31
N ARG A 55 -18.84 -14.83 2.71
CA ARG A 55 -18.96 -15.60 3.91
C ARG A 55 -18.06 -16.81 3.99
N GLY A 56 -17.77 -17.44 2.87
CA GLY A 56 -16.90 -18.59 2.80
C GLY A 56 -15.42 -18.28 2.69
N TYR A 57 -15.05 -17.01 2.76
CA TYR A 57 -13.66 -16.65 2.66
C TYR A 57 -12.95 -16.98 3.96
N SER A 58 -12.35 -18.12 4.00
CA SER A 58 -11.61 -18.58 5.17
C SER A 58 -10.13 -18.67 4.89
N PHE A 59 -9.59 -18.07 3.74
CA PHE A 59 -8.44 -18.49 3.22
C PHE A 59 -7.25 -17.90 3.64
N VAL A 60 -6.28 -18.44 3.63
CA VAL A 60 -5.12 -18.19 4.44
C VAL A 60 -3.92 -17.55 3.77
N MET A 61 -4.00 -17.26 2.48
CA MET A 61 -2.91 -16.50 1.87
C MET A 61 -3.00 -15.04 2.30
N PRO A 62 -1.92 -14.45 2.78
CA PRO A 62 -1.97 -13.05 3.16
C PRO A 62 -2.17 -12.17 1.94
N ASP A 63 -2.88 -11.07 2.14
CA ASP A 63 -2.89 -9.99 1.16
C ASP A 63 -1.51 -9.35 1.19
N ARG A 64 -1.12 -8.75 0.08
CA ARG A 64 0.23 -8.21 -0.06
C ARG A 64 0.18 -6.76 -0.49
N ILE A 65 0.97 -5.94 0.16
CA ILE A 65 1.22 -4.58 -0.29
C ILE A 65 2.70 -4.50 -0.65
N VAL A 66 2.97 -4.30 -1.93
CA VAL A 66 4.34 -4.21 -2.43
C VAL A 66 4.72 -2.74 -2.55
N LEU A 67 5.89 -2.38 -2.03
CA LEU A 67 6.41 -1.03 -2.07
C LEU A 67 7.64 -1.01 -2.96
N PHE A 68 7.58 -0.25 -4.05
CA PHE A 68 8.68 -0.19 -5.00
C PHE A 68 9.62 0.97 -4.64
N VAL A 69 10.49 0.69 -3.69
CA VAL A 69 11.33 1.72 -3.07
C VAL A 69 12.30 2.41 -4.02
N GLY A 70 12.76 1.70 -5.05
CA GLY A 70 13.62 2.34 -6.07
C GLY A 70 12.87 3.42 -6.81
N ASN A 71 11.61 3.15 -7.17
CA ASN A 71 10.78 4.14 -7.86
C ASN A 71 10.40 5.29 -6.93
N ILE A 72 10.13 5.00 -5.66
CA ILE A 72 9.82 6.04 -4.67
C ILE A 72 11.02 6.96 -4.50
N LEU A 73 12.22 6.39 -4.40
CA LEU A 73 13.43 7.18 -4.24
C LEU A 73 13.68 8.09 -5.45
N ARG A 74 13.33 7.64 -6.64
CA ARG A 74 13.50 8.47 -7.85
C ARG A 74 12.66 9.73 -7.82
N VAL A 75 11.44 9.66 -7.30
CA VAL A 75 10.53 10.81 -7.25
C VAL A 75 10.66 11.61 -5.97
N ALA A 76 11.31 11.06 -4.95
CA ALA A 76 11.46 11.68 -3.65
C ALA A 76 12.86 11.35 -3.09
N PRO A 77 13.91 12.01 -3.59
CA PRO A 77 15.29 11.60 -3.29
C PRO A 77 15.87 12.05 -1.95
N THR A 78 15.20 12.94 -1.22
CA THR A 78 15.68 13.29 0.11
C THR A 78 15.03 12.40 1.15
N ARG A 79 15.65 12.29 2.32
CA ARG A 79 15.15 11.43 3.38
C ARG A 79 13.73 11.81 3.81
N GLU A 80 13.49 13.11 4.02
CA GLU A 80 12.17 13.59 4.40
C GLU A 80 11.14 13.38 3.31
N ALA A 81 11.50 13.70 2.07
CA ALA A 81 10.58 13.52 0.93
C ALA A 81 10.28 12.04 0.71
N PHE A 82 11.29 11.19 0.86
CA PHE A 82 11.11 9.75 0.72
C PHE A 82 10.10 9.23 1.76
N TYR A 83 10.29 9.63 3.02
CA TYR A 83 9.39 9.18 4.09
C TYR A 83 7.95 9.63 3.83
N GLU A 84 7.76 10.88 3.44
CA GLU A 84 6.43 11.41 3.16
C GLU A 84 5.76 10.70 1.98
N ARG A 85 6.52 10.43 0.92
CA ARG A 85 6.00 9.72 -0.24
C ARG A 85 5.70 8.25 0.10
N LEU A 86 6.58 7.61 0.84
CA LEU A 86 6.36 6.23 1.29
C LEU A 86 5.07 6.15 2.09
N LYS A 87 4.84 7.10 2.98
CA LYS A 87 3.62 7.16 3.77
C LYS A 87 2.38 7.28 2.87
N GLU A 88 2.43 8.18 1.87
CA GLU A 88 1.33 8.33 0.92
C GLU A 88 1.05 7.02 0.18
N VAL A 89 2.10 6.34 -0.27
CA VAL A 89 1.96 5.08 -1.00
C VAL A 89 1.33 4.02 -0.10
N ILE A 90 1.81 3.88 1.12
CA ILE A 90 1.25 2.91 2.07
C ILE A 90 -0.23 3.18 2.32
N LEU A 91 -0.59 4.44 2.58
CA LEU A 91 -1.98 4.79 2.83
C LEU A 91 -2.86 4.54 1.61
N HIS A 92 -2.33 4.80 0.41
CA HIS A 92 -3.04 4.55 -0.83
C HIS A 92 -3.36 3.06 -1.00
N GLU A 93 -2.36 2.19 -0.79
CA GLU A 93 -2.56 0.75 -0.94
C GLU A 93 -3.44 0.18 0.17
N ILE A 94 -3.36 0.72 1.37
CA ILE A 94 -4.28 0.37 2.45
C ILE A 94 -5.71 0.74 2.05
N GLY A 95 -5.89 1.87 1.37
CA GLY A 95 -7.19 2.27 0.83
C GLY A 95 -7.78 1.20 -0.10
N HIS A 96 -6.95 0.63 -0.97
CA HIS A 96 -7.40 -0.46 -1.83
C HIS A 96 -7.77 -1.71 -1.04
N TYR A 97 -7.03 -2.02 0.01
CA TYR A 97 -7.36 -3.12 0.89
C TYR A 97 -8.77 -2.94 1.50
N PHE A 98 -9.14 -1.71 1.84
CA PHE A 98 -10.47 -1.41 2.37
C PHE A 98 -11.53 -1.26 1.28
N GLY A 99 -11.17 -1.44 0.02
CA GLY A 99 -12.12 -1.46 -1.08
C GLY A 99 -12.30 -0.16 -1.84
N PHE A 100 -11.49 0.87 -1.55
CA PHE A 100 -11.55 2.11 -2.31
C PHE A 100 -10.89 1.92 -3.69
N SER A 101 -11.54 2.44 -4.73
CA SER A 101 -10.98 2.44 -6.08
C SER A 101 -9.99 3.59 -6.22
N GLU A 102 -9.25 3.62 -7.35
CA GLU A 102 -8.37 4.74 -7.65
C GLU A 102 -9.14 6.05 -7.69
N GLU A 103 -10.33 6.04 -8.28
CA GLU A 103 -11.18 7.22 -8.34
C GLU A 103 -11.59 7.69 -6.95
N ASP A 104 -11.99 6.76 -6.09
CA ASP A 104 -12.36 7.09 -4.71
C ASP A 104 -11.20 7.74 -3.97
N LEU A 105 -9.99 7.18 -4.14
CA LEU A 105 -8.82 7.70 -3.45
C LEU A 105 -8.42 9.08 -3.96
N GLN A 106 -8.55 9.31 -5.27
CA GLN A 106 -8.28 10.62 -5.84
C GLN A 106 -9.24 11.67 -5.30
N ASN A 107 -10.52 11.33 -5.20
CA ASN A 107 -11.52 12.24 -4.66
C ASN A 107 -11.24 12.60 -3.21
N LEU A 108 -10.81 11.63 -2.41
CA LEU A 108 -10.44 11.88 -1.02
C LEU A 108 -9.20 12.78 -0.94
N GLY A 109 -8.24 12.56 -1.82
CA GLY A 109 -7.03 13.37 -1.88
C GLY A 109 -7.30 14.81 -2.24
N GLU A 110 -8.22 15.04 -3.17
CA GLU A 110 -8.61 16.38 -3.57
C GLU A 110 -9.36 17.13 -2.48
N GLY A 111 -10.06 16.40 -1.63
CA GLY A 111 -10.79 16.98 -0.50
C GLY A 111 -9.89 17.41 0.65
N SER A 112 -8.63 17.02 0.59
CA SER A 112 -7.69 17.36 1.66
C SER A 112 -6.80 18.61 1.31
#